data_1f029cd2f40917e0610aaafc153b85e8
#
_entry.id   1f029cd2f40917e0610aaafc153b85e8
#
_cell.length_a   1.000
_cell.length_b   1.000
_cell.length_c   1.000
_cell.angle_alpha   90.00
_cell.angle_beta   90.00
_cell.angle_gamma   90.00
#
_symmetry.space_group_name_H-M   'P 1'
#
loop_
_entity.id
_entity.type
_entity.pdbx_description
1 polymer ?
#
loop_
_entity_poly.entity_id
_entity_poly.type
_entity_poly.pdbx_seq_one_letter_code
_entity_poly.pdbx_strand_id
1 'polypeptide(L)'
;MDSLETAFSTDPRAQQVFTTICNALDHLGLNRHTDTNSDGSCTAHAGVISDEFRLRLIFTVRHQIDCITLIVALPFTAPIPRRMWAAAAVCAVNLKLFEGLFEYNMEDGSIFFRMAENYYDAQIGEQQIRAMCYKATHFIDKYGIKLRRFCEGVVTLEEFLEDIKRKG
;
A
#
# COMPACT_ATOMS: atom_id res chain seq x y z
N MET A 1 25.87 14.06 3.49
CA MET A 1 25.01 13.94 4.68
C MET A 1 24.16 15.20 4.89
N ASP A 2 23.80 15.94 3.82
CA ASP A 2 23.27 17.31 3.93
C ASP A 2 22.04 17.65 3.06
N SER A 3 21.30 16.66 2.55
CA SER A 3 20.17 16.97 1.65
C SER A 3 18.78 16.56 2.17
N LEU A 4 18.68 15.94 3.35
CA LEU A 4 17.40 15.57 3.95
C LEU A 4 16.80 16.63 4.88
N GLU A 5 17.62 17.55 5.38
CA GLU A 5 17.19 18.57 6.34
C GLU A 5 16.38 19.72 5.73
N THR A 6 16.45 19.91 4.41
CA THR A 6 15.91 21.16 3.80
C THR A 6 14.44 21.10 3.44
N ALA A 7 13.80 19.95 3.35
CA ALA A 7 12.43 19.83 2.84
C ALA A 7 11.37 19.60 3.92
N PHE A 8 11.73 19.03 5.07
CA PHE A 8 10.84 18.95 6.23
C PHE A 8 10.87 20.19 7.11
N SER A 9 11.32 21.31 6.61
CA SER A 9 11.81 22.42 7.41
C SER A 9 10.79 23.09 8.33
N THR A 10 9.54 22.68 8.37
CA THR A 10 8.51 23.43 9.10
C THR A 10 7.59 22.64 10.02
N ASP A 11 7.52 21.30 9.95
CA ASP A 11 6.68 20.51 10.86
C ASP A 11 7.47 19.42 11.63
N PRO A 12 7.80 19.69 12.91
CA PRO A 12 8.51 18.71 13.74
C PRO A 12 7.76 17.39 13.94
N ARG A 13 6.42 17.40 13.86
CA ARG A 13 5.60 16.18 13.98
C ARG A 13 5.75 15.29 12.77
N ALA A 14 5.71 15.88 11.57
CA ALA A 14 5.94 15.14 10.33
C ALA A 14 7.34 14.51 10.31
N GLN A 15 8.36 15.21 10.78
CA GLN A 15 9.73 14.68 10.94
C GLN A 15 9.76 13.50 11.90
N GLN A 16 9.12 13.61 13.06
CA GLN A 16 9.05 12.54 14.05
C GLN A 16 8.33 11.30 13.47
N VAL A 17 7.21 11.51 12.80
CA VAL A 17 6.44 10.43 12.15
C VAL A 17 7.29 9.74 11.08
N PHE A 18 7.97 10.49 10.23
CA PHE A 18 8.85 9.92 9.20
C PHE A 18 10.02 9.14 9.80
N THR A 19 10.63 9.66 10.86
CA THR A 19 11.67 8.96 11.61
C THR A 19 11.15 7.65 12.19
N THR A 20 9.93 7.65 12.73
CA THR A 20 9.27 6.44 13.24
C THR A 20 9.06 5.39 12.14
N ILE A 21 8.64 5.82 10.94
CA ILE A 21 8.51 4.93 9.78
C ILE A 21 9.87 4.32 9.43
N CYS A 22 10.91 5.14 9.32
CA CYS A 22 12.26 4.67 9.00
C CYS A 22 12.78 3.65 10.01
N ASN A 23 12.64 3.93 11.31
CA ASN A 23 13.06 3.03 12.38
C ASN A 23 12.27 1.70 12.33
N ALA A 24 10.96 1.76 12.11
CA ALA A 24 10.14 0.56 12.00
C ALA A 24 10.58 -0.35 10.83
N LEU A 25 10.88 0.23 9.67
CA LEU A 25 11.38 -0.51 8.50
C LEU A 25 12.77 -1.10 8.77
N ASP A 26 13.68 -0.35 9.40
CA ASP A 26 15.02 -0.83 9.78
C ASP A 26 14.92 -1.99 10.79
N HIS A 27 14.06 -1.88 11.81
CA HIS A 27 13.84 -2.95 12.80
C HIS A 27 13.13 -4.19 12.21
N LEU A 28 12.44 -4.06 11.07
CA LEU A 28 11.94 -5.20 10.29
C LEU A 28 13.01 -5.81 9.39
N GLY A 29 14.22 -5.28 9.37
CA GLY A 29 15.32 -5.73 8.52
C GLY A 29 15.10 -5.42 7.03
N LEU A 30 14.26 -4.45 6.71
CA LEU A 30 13.96 -4.05 5.34
C LEU A 30 14.94 -2.96 4.88
N ASN A 31 15.61 -3.21 3.75
CA ASN A 31 16.42 -2.19 3.11
C ASN A 31 15.51 -1.08 2.57
N ARG A 32 15.68 0.13 3.10
CA ARG A 32 14.89 1.29 2.69
C ARG A 32 15.69 2.30 1.87
N HIS A 33 14.98 3.01 1.04
CA HIS A 33 15.42 4.23 0.36
C HIS A 33 14.43 5.35 0.68
N THR A 34 14.92 6.59 0.81
CA THR A 34 14.09 7.75 1.16
C THR A 34 14.25 8.84 0.12
N ASP A 35 13.13 9.47 -0.24
CA ASP A 35 13.06 10.59 -1.17
C ASP A 35 12.26 11.74 -0.55
N THR A 36 12.58 12.96 -0.98
CA THR A 36 11.78 14.15 -0.72
C THR A 36 11.15 14.62 -2.02
N ASN A 37 9.83 14.78 -2.02
CA ASN A 37 9.09 15.23 -3.17
C ASN A 37 9.08 16.77 -3.28
N SER A 38 8.78 17.27 -4.47
CA SER A 38 8.72 18.72 -4.74
C SER A 38 7.64 19.45 -3.94
N ASP A 39 6.63 18.74 -3.45
CA ASP A 39 5.56 19.26 -2.58
C ASP A 39 5.93 19.26 -1.09
N GLY A 40 7.17 18.91 -0.74
CA GLY A 40 7.67 18.80 0.62
C GLY A 40 7.25 17.53 1.35
N SER A 41 6.50 16.63 0.73
CA SER A 41 6.23 15.30 1.33
C SER A 41 7.47 14.42 1.28
N CYS A 42 7.63 13.53 2.26
CA CYS A 42 8.72 12.57 2.29
C CYS A 42 8.21 11.15 2.12
N THR A 43 8.99 10.39 1.39
CA THR A 43 8.66 9.03 1.00
C THR A 43 9.75 8.07 1.44
N ALA A 44 9.37 6.96 2.07
CA ALA A 44 10.24 5.83 2.36
C ALA A 44 9.79 4.62 1.56
N HIS A 45 10.72 4.04 0.80
CA HIS A 45 10.50 2.84 -0.01
C HIS A 45 11.20 1.66 0.64
N ALA A 46 10.54 0.51 0.73
CA ALA A 46 11.16 -0.73 1.20
C ALA A 46 10.70 -1.93 0.36
N GLY A 47 11.63 -2.82 0.03
CA GLY A 47 11.31 -4.08 -0.62
C GLY A 47 10.90 -5.14 0.40
N VAL A 48 9.85 -5.90 0.14
CA VAL A 48 9.41 -7.04 0.95
C VAL A 48 9.07 -8.24 0.06
N ILE A 49 9.38 -9.44 0.54
CA ILE A 49 8.94 -10.68 -0.08
C ILE A 49 7.83 -11.22 0.81
N SER A 50 6.62 -11.27 0.27
CA SER A 50 5.48 -11.93 0.90
C SER A 50 5.36 -13.38 0.40
N ASP A 51 4.36 -14.11 0.84
CA ASP A 51 4.18 -15.52 0.42
C ASP A 51 3.96 -15.65 -1.09
N GLU A 52 3.29 -14.69 -1.71
CA GLU A 52 2.88 -14.75 -3.12
C GLU A 52 3.63 -13.77 -4.04
N PHE A 53 4.20 -12.69 -3.48
CA PHE A 53 4.71 -11.58 -4.28
C PHE A 53 6.02 -11.01 -3.77
N ARG A 54 6.78 -10.41 -4.69
CA ARG A 54 7.81 -9.43 -4.37
C ARG A 54 7.18 -8.05 -4.47
N LEU A 55 7.11 -7.34 -3.36
CA LEU A 55 6.38 -6.09 -3.23
C LEU A 55 7.32 -4.94 -2.88
N ARG A 56 6.89 -3.73 -3.22
CA ARG A 56 7.52 -2.49 -2.79
C ARG A 56 6.52 -1.72 -1.94
N LEU A 57 6.82 -1.56 -0.67
CA LEU A 57 6.10 -0.71 0.26
C LEU A 57 6.52 0.74 0.02
N ILE A 58 5.58 1.65 -0.11
CA ILE A 58 5.81 3.07 -0.31
C ILE A 58 5.04 3.83 0.77
N PHE A 59 5.77 4.29 1.79
CA PHE A 59 5.22 5.17 2.81
C PHE A 59 5.44 6.63 2.41
N THR A 60 4.39 7.44 2.49
CA THR A 60 4.48 8.89 2.27
C THR A 60 3.88 9.63 3.45
N VAL A 61 4.62 10.58 4.01
CA VAL A 61 4.13 11.51 5.05
C VAL A 61 3.74 12.82 4.37
N ARG A 62 2.46 13.18 4.48
CA ARG A 62 1.88 14.42 3.93
C ARG A 62 1.56 15.37 5.09
N HIS A 63 2.46 16.30 5.36
CA HIS A 63 2.31 17.27 6.48
C HIS A 63 1.15 18.24 6.27
N GLN A 64 0.75 18.53 5.02
CA GLN A 64 -0.37 19.44 4.73
C GLN A 64 -1.73 18.94 5.23
N ILE A 65 -1.85 17.64 5.43
CA ILE A 65 -3.10 16.97 5.85
C ILE A 65 -2.90 16.01 7.01
N ASP A 66 -1.74 16.05 7.68
CA ASP A 66 -1.38 15.20 8.83
C ASP A 66 -1.65 13.70 8.57
N CYS A 67 -1.25 13.22 7.41
CA CYS A 67 -1.57 11.86 6.96
C CYS A 67 -0.32 11.07 6.54
N ILE A 68 -0.30 9.79 6.95
CA ILE A 68 0.59 8.77 6.42
C ILE A 68 -0.18 7.95 5.41
N THR A 69 0.38 7.72 4.24
CA THR A 69 -0.14 6.72 3.30
C THR A 69 0.88 5.62 3.07
N LEU A 70 0.42 4.37 3.07
CA LEU A 70 1.15 3.23 2.57
C LEU A 70 0.51 2.80 1.26
N ILE A 71 1.28 2.78 0.19
CA ILE A 71 0.86 2.31 -1.14
C ILE A 71 1.74 1.15 -1.56
N VAL A 72 1.12 0.10 -2.10
CA VAL A 72 1.79 -1.08 -2.62
C VAL A 72 1.21 -1.40 -3.99
N ALA A 73 2.01 -1.26 -5.05
CA ALA A 73 1.60 -1.67 -6.38
C ALA A 73 1.64 -3.20 -6.51
N LEU A 74 0.60 -3.80 -7.06
CA LEU A 74 0.62 -5.21 -7.41
C LEU A 74 1.47 -5.42 -8.67
N PRO A 75 2.27 -6.50 -8.75
CA PRO A 75 3.21 -6.71 -9.85
C PRO A 75 2.54 -7.30 -11.12
N PHE A 76 1.28 -6.92 -11.37
CA PHE A 76 0.52 -7.29 -12.56
C PHE A 76 -0.53 -6.23 -12.86
N THR A 77 -1.08 -6.25 -14.07
CA THR A 77 -2.13 -5.33 -14.52
C THR A 77 -3.28 -6.09 -15.15
N ALA A 78 -4.47 -5.51 -15.15
CA ALA A 78 -5.61 -6.05 -15.89
C ALA A 78 -5.44 -5.74 -17.39
N PRO A 79 -5.47 -6.77 -18.28
CA PRO A 79 -5.40 -6.56 -19.73
C PRO A 79 -6.65 -5.84 -20.24
N ILE A 80 -6.52 -5.11 -21.33
CA ILE A 80 -7.58 -4.27 -21.91
C ILE A 80 -8.95 -4.94 -21.94
N PRO A 81 -9.10 -6.20 -22.45
CA PRO A 81 -10.41 -6.84 -22.53
C PRO A 81 -11.08 -7.13 -21.18
N ARG A 82 -10.30 -7.09 -20.08
CA ARG A 82 -10.77 -7.41 -18.73
C ARG A 82 -10.89 -6.21 -17.81
N ARG A 83 -10.48 -5.01 -18.24
CA ARG A 83 -10.41 -3.83 -17.38
C ARG A 83 -11.73 -3.48 -16.68
N MET A 84 -12.84 -3.51 -17.42
CA MET A 84 -14.16 -3.22 -16.84
C MET A 84 -14.54 -4.22 -15.75
N TRP A 85 -14.26 -5.50 -15.99
CA TRP A 85 -14.56 -6.57 -15.02
C TRP A 85 -13.58 -6.57 -13.85
N ALA A 86 -12.33 -6.15 -14.06
CA ALA A 86 -11.35 -5.99 -12.98
C ALA A 86 -11.79 -4.91 -11.98
N ALA A 87 -12.41 -3.81 -12.44
CA ALA A 87 -13.00 -2.82 -11.55
C ALA A 87 -14.09 -3.44 -10.65
N ALA A 88 -14.96 -4.28 -11.20
CA ALA A 88 -15.99 -5.00 -10.43
C ALA A 88 -15.36 -5.99 -9.44
N ALA A 89 -14.32 -6.72 -9.85
CA ALA A 89 -13.60 -7.65 -8.98
C ALA A 89 -12.92 -6.93 -7.80
N VAL A 90 -12.25 -5.80 -8.05
CA VAL A 90 -11.63 -4.95 -6.99
C VAL A 90 -12.71 -4.42 -6.05
N CYS A 91 -13.83 -3.93 -6.56
CA CYS A 91 -14.96 -3.47 -5.75
C CYS A 91 -15.48 -4.57 -4.82
N ALA A 92 -15.62 -5.80 -5.34
CA ALA A 92 -16.08 -6.95 -4.56
C ALA A 92 -15.09 -7.35 -3.45
N VAL A 93 -13.77 -7.25 -3.70
CA VAL A 93 -12.73 -7.47 -2.67
C VAL A 93 -12.83 -6.41 -1.58
N ASN A 94 -12.97 -5.14 -1.94
CA ASN A 94 -13.02 -4.04 -0.97
C ASN A 94 -14.19 -4.18 0.02
N LEU A 95 -15.30 -4.82 -0.37
CA LEU A 95 -16.40 -5.14 0.54
C LEU A 95 -16.03 -6.17 1.64
N LYS A 96 -14.88 -6.82 1.53
CA LYS A 96 -14.36 -7.78 2.52
C LYS A 96 -13.29 -7.19 3.44
N LEU A 97 -12.84 -5.97 3.17
CA LEU A 97 -11.80 -5.30 3.93
C LEU A 97 -12.42 -4.38 4.98
N PHE A 98 -11.85 -4.38 6.18
CA PHE A 98 -12.16 -3.41 7.24
C PHE A 98 -11.15 -2.26 7.26
N GLU A 99 -9.95 -2.49 6.75
CA GLU A 99 -8.86 -1.53 6.74
C GLU A 99 -8.12 -1.61 5.41
N GLY A 100 -7.73 -0.45 4.88
CA GLY A 100 -7.13 -0.36 3.57
C GLY A 100 -8.13 -0.66 2.44
N LEU A 101 -7.68 -0.50 1.23
CA LEU A 101 -8.47 -0.78 0.04
C LEU A 101 -7.57 -1.07 -1.17
N PHE A 102 -8.07 -1.84 -2.11
CA PHE A 102 -7.48 -1.94 -3.44
C PHE A 102 -7.99 -0.80 -4.32
N GLU A 103 -7.07 -0.06 -4.91
CA GLU A 103 -7.35 0.95 -5.93
C GLU A 103 -7.09 0.37 -7.32
N TYR A 104 -7.86 0.81 -8.27
CA TYR A 104 -7.76 0.35 -9.64
C TYR A 104 -7.67 1.53 -10.61
N ASN A 105 -6.63 1.55 -11.43
CA ASN A 105 -6.51 2.52 -12.51
C ASN A 105 -7.07 1.93 -13.82
N MET A 106 -8.17 2.50 -14.30
CA MET A 106 -8.84 2.07 -15.53
C MET A 106 -8.01 2.36 -16.79
N GLU A 107 -7.11 3.34 -16.76
CA GLU A 107 -6.33 3.77 -17.93
C GLU A 107 -5.26 2.74 -18.31
N ASP A 108 -4.53 2.23 -17.34
CA ASP A 108 -3.43 1.29 -17.55
C ASP A 108 -3.69 -0.13 -17.01
N GLY A 109 -4.76 -0.30 -16.21
CA GLY A 109 -5.12 -1.58 -15.61
C GLY A 109 -4.34 -1.92 -14.35
N SER A 110 -3.56 -0.98 -13.79
CA SER A 110 -2.79 -1.21 -12.57
C SER A 110 -3.68 -1.30 -11.35
N ILE A 111 -3.25 -2.12 -10.38
CA ILE A 111 -3.95 -2.34 -9.11
C ILE A 111 -2.96 -2.00 -8.00
N PHE A 112 -3.41 -1.24 -7.00
CA PHE A 112 -2.65 -0.85 -5.84
C PHE A 112 -3.40 -1.26 -4.58
N PHE A 113 -2.67 -1.56 -3.52
CA PHE A 113 -3.25 -1.61 -2.17
C PHE A 113 -2.85 -0.35 -1.43
N ARG A 114 -3.80 0.34 -0.81
CA ARG A 114 -3.55 1.55 -0.04
C ARG A 114 -4.11 1.45 1.36
N MET A 115 -3.32 1.91 2.32
CA MET A 115 -3.74 2.25 3.69
C MET A 115 -3.41 3.71 3.97
N ALA A 116 -4.19 4.35 4.84
CA ALA A 116 -3.93 5.69 5.30
C ALA A 116 -4.20 5.80 6.81
N GLU A 117 -3.34 6.54 7.50
CA GLU A 117 -3.46 6.83 8.93
C GLU A 117 -3.27 8.32 9.16
N ASN A 118 -4.15 8.88 9.97
CA ASN A 118 -4.06 10.28 10.36
C ASN A 118 -3.28 10.40 11.68
N TYR A 119 -2.41 11.41 11.77
CA TYR A 119 -1.63 11.68 12.99
C TYR A 119 -1.91 13.06 13.61
N TYR A 120 -3.04 13.68 13.25
CA TYR A 120 -3.40 15.04 13.69
C TYR A 120 -3.27 15.24 15.20
N ASP A 121 -3.92 14.41 16.02
CA ASP A 121 -3.85 14.44 17.49
C ASP A 121 -3.31 13.13 18.08
N ALA A 122 -2.61 12.32 17.29
CA ALA A 122 -2.11 11.01 17.68
C ALA A 122 -0.59 10.91 17.55
N GLN A 123 0.03 10.13 18.44
CA GLN A 123 1.40 9.68 18.26
C GLN A 123 1.40 8.36 17.47
N ILE A 124 2.06 8.35 16.34
CA ILE A 124 2.28 7.14 15.56
C ILE A 124 3.52 6.43 16.11
N GLY A 125 3.32 5.23 16.60
CA GLY A 125 4.39 4.34 17.08
C GLY A 125 4.86 3.36 16.02
N GLU A 126 6.06 2.79 16.20
CA GLU A 126 6.62 1.78 15.30
C GLU A 126 5.73 0.54 15.16
N GLN A 127 5.02 0.16 16.23
CA GLN A 127 4.08 -0.98 16.20
C GLN A 127 2.95 -0.75 15.22
N GLN A 128 2.48 0.48 15.07
CA GLN A 128 1.43 0.82 14.10
C GLN A 128 1.97 0.72 12.67
N ILE A 129 3.18 1.20 12.41
CA ILE A 129 3.83 1.07 11.09
C ILE A 129 4.05 -0.41 10.74
N ARG A 130 4.53 -1.22 11.70
CA ARG A 130 4.67 -2.68 11.51
C ARG A 130 3.33 -3.35 11.21
N ALA A 131 2.26 -2.95 11.92
CA ALA A 131 0.92 -3.46 11.68
C ALA A 131 0.42 -3.09 10.26
N MET A 132 0.71 -1.88 9.76
CA MET A 132 0.40 -1.49 8.39
C MET A 132 1.14 -2.37 7.37
N CYS A 133 2.45 -2.62 7.58
CA CYS A 133 3.22 -3.52 6.71
C CYS A 133 2.62 -4.92 6.68
N TYR A 134 2.36 -5.51 7.85
CA TYR A 134 1.79 -6.85 7.97
C TYR A 134 0.41 -6.96 7.32
N LYS A 135 -0.50 -6.00 7.61
CA LYS A 135 -1.85 -5.99 7.03
C LYS A 135 -1.81 -5.86 5.52
N ALA A 136 -0.96 -4.97 4.99
CA ALA A 136 -0.82 -4.78 3.55
C ALA A 136 -0.36 -6.07 2.86
N THR A 137 0.71 -6.70 3.34
CA THR A 137 1.21 -7.97 2.77
C THR A 137 0.17 -9.07 2.90
N HIS A 138 -0.47 -9.22 4.07
CA HIS A 138 -1.52 -10.23 4.29
C HIS A 138 -2.71 -10.07 3.33
N PHE A 139 -3.23 -8.86 3.16
CA PHE A 139 -4.37 -8.66 2.25
C PHE A 139 -3.98 -8.81 0.79
N ILE A 140 -2.76 -8.40 0.42
CA ILE A 140 -2.25 -8.60 -0.94
C ILE A 140 -2.08 -10.10 -1.23
N ASP A 141 -1.52 -10.89 -0.32
CA ASP A 141 -1.40 -12.34 -0.52
C ASP A 141 -2.77 -13.00 -0.61
N LYS A 142 -3.67 -12.64 0.29
CA LYS A 142 -5.02 -13.23 0.33
C LYS A 142 -5.87 -12.91 -0.89
N TYR A 143 -5.88 -11.67 -1.35
CA TYR A 143 -6.78 -11.21 -2.42
C TYR A 143 -6.05 -10.89 -3.72
N GLY A 144 -4.79 -10.47 -3.68
CA GLY A 144 -4.00 -10.15 -4.87
C GLY A 144 -3.78 -11.37 -5.76
N ILE A 145 -3.53 -12.56 -5.18
CA ILE A 145 -3.42 -13.79 -5.96
C ILE A 145 -4.74 -14.12 -6.70
N LYS A 146 -5.89 -13.89 -6.07
CA LYS A 146 -7.20 -14.09 -6.69
C LYS A 146 -7.44 -13.09 -7.82
N LEU A 147 -7.11 -11.82 -7.59
CA LEU A 147 -7.16 -10.76 -8.61
C LEU A 147 -6.24 -11.07 -9.79
N ARG A 148 -5.02 -11.57 -9.54
CA ARG A 148 -4.08 -11.98 -10.60
C ARG A 148 -4.69 -13.07 -11.47
N ARG A 149 -5.17 -14.17 -10.87
CA ARG A 149 -5.81 -15.27 -11.60
C ARG A 149 -6.99 -14.80 -12.43
N PHE A 150 -7.78 -13.87 -11.89
CA PHE A 150 -8.88 -13.26 -12.65
C PHE A 150 -8.36 -12.42 -13.83
N CYS A 151 -7.38 -11.55 -13.63
CA CYS A 151 -6.79 -10.72 -14.68
C CYS A 151 -6.14 -11.58 -15.79
N GLU A 152 -5.46 -12.67 -15.43
CA GLU A 152 -4.86 -13.63 -16.37
C GLU A 152 -5.90 -14.49 -17.12
N GLY A 153 -7.16 -14.44 -16.74
CA GLY A 153 -8.22 -15.21 -17.39
C GLY A 153 -8.33 -16.67 -16.95
N VAL A 154 -7.66 -17.01 -15.85
CA VAL A 154 -7.70 -18.37 -15.27
C VAL A 154 -9.07 -18.70 -14.69
N VAL A 155 -9.77 -17.68 -14.20
CA VAL A 155 -11.13 -17.81 -13.64
C VAL A 155 -12.07 -16.78 -14.27
N THR A 156 -13.36 -17.11 -14.31
CA THR A 156 -14.45 -16.20 -14.68
C THR A 156 -14.74 -15.24 -13.53
N LEU A 157 -15.53 -14.18 -13.78
CA LEU A 157 -15.99 -13.30 -12.71
C LEU A 157 -16.86 -14.02 -11.68
N GLU A 158 -17.71 -14.93 -12.14
CA GLU A 158 -18.60 -15.71 -11.28
C GLU A 158 -17.80 -16.60 -10.32
N GLU A 159 -16.84 -17.36 -10.84
CA GLU A 159 -15.92 -18.19 -10.05
C GLU A 159 -15.10 -17.35 -9.07
N PHE A 160 -14.61 -16.17 -9.49
CA PHE A 160 -13.92 -15.23 -8.61
C PHE A 160 -14.81 -14.75 -7.48
N LEU A 161 -16.05 -14.33 -7.76
CA LEU A 161 -16.99 -13.86 -6.75
C LEU A 161 -17.37 -14.96 -5.76
N GLU A 162 -17.49 -16.21 -6.20
CA GLU A 162 -17.70 -17.35 -5.31
C GLU A 162 -16.48 -17.62 -4.42
N ASP A 163 -15.27 -17.51 -4.98
CA ASP A 163 -14.04 -17.75 -4.23
C ASP A 163 -13.80 -16.70 -3.12
N ILE A 164 -14.13 -15.43 -3.36
CA ILE A 164 -14.01 -14.39 -2.31
C ILE A 164 -15.09 -14.46 -1.24
N LYS A 165 -16.22 -15.15 -1.48
CA LYS A 165 -17.28 -15.36 -0.48
C LYS A 165 -16.89 -16.42 0.53
N ARG A 166 -16.10 -17.41 0.14
CA ARG A 166 -15.62 -18.48 1.02
C ARG A 166 -14.75 -17.86 2.11
N LYS A 167 -15.16 -18.05 3.36
CA LYS A 167 -14.34 -17.68 4.52
C LYS A 167 -13.08 -18.55 4.49
N GLY A 168 -11.92 -17.93 4.27
CA GLY A 168 -10.62 -18.56 4.52
C GLY A 168 -10.36 -18.56 6.01
#